data_74e75b15bbe25a0f22f28e0d558b7cda
#
_entry.id   74e75b15bbe25a0f22f28e0d558b7cda
#
_cell.length_a   1.000
_cell.length_b   1.000
_cell.length_c   1.000
_cell.angle_alpha   90.00
_cell.angle_beta   90.00
_cell.angle_gamma   90.00
#
_symmetry.space_group_name_H-M   'P 1'
#
loop_
_entity.id
_entity.type
_entity.pdbx_description
1 polymer ?
#
loop_
_entity_poly.entity_id
_entity_poly.type
_entity_poly.pdbx_seq_one_letter_code
_entity_poly.pdbx_strand_id
1 'polypeptide(L)'
;STLFPYTTLFRSGKAIENPTEMQFNYFVQTTGPYITDDMFRELGISKEDQTLMTDGLGWEENLIEMGLDRRDAQGRLAPVYHLPLTKKMYETLTGNKKLISKIIIEPGEFSGQMYPLNLYTKWDRNNYGPIWIPAKGATIKLTEDNLPIYERCIVAYEGNKLEVKEDGIYINGEKTDSYTFNMDYYWMMGDNRDKSADSRYWGFVPEDHVVGKPIVVWLSLDKDRNWFDGKIRWNRIFKWVDGIK
;
A
#
# COMPACT_ATOMS: atom_id res chain seq x y z
N SER A 1 24.46 -4.13 0.99
CA SER A 1 23.26 -3.98 0.18
C SER A 1 22.08 -4.06 1.12
N THR A 2 21.67 -2.91 1.65
CA THR A 2 20.43 -2.78 2.39
C THR A 2 19.30 -2.86 1.40
N LEU A 3 18.82 -4.05 1.18
CA LEU A 3 17.55 -4.29 0.52
C LEU A 3 16.48 -3.50 1.27
N PHE A 4 15.69 -2.76 0.55
CA PHE A 4 14.38 -2.29 0.95
C PHE A 4 13.62 -3.58 1.34
N PRO A 5 13.51 -3.94 2.62
CA PRO A 5 13.00 -5.25 3.00
C PRO A 5 11.51 -5.31 2.67
N TYR A 6 11.06 -6.43 2.13
CA TYR A 6 9.66 -6.77 1.85
C TYR A 6 8.96 -6.01 0.71
N THR A 7 9.71 -5.44 -0.24
CA THR A 7 9.13 -4.55 -1.26
C THR A 7 9.18 -5.10 -2.68
N THR A 8 9.68 -6.31 -2.87
CA THR A 8 9.80 -6.89 -4.20
C THR A 8 8.46 -7.48 -4.64
N LEU A 9 7.91 -6.94 -5.74
CA LEU A 9 6.75 -7.52 -6.41
C LEU A 9 7.20 -8.65 -7.34
N PHE A 10 6.40 -9.71 -7.39
CA PHE A 10 6.63 -10.85 -8.27
C PHE A 10 5.45 -11.01 -9.23
N ARG A 11 5.75 -11.30 -10.49
CA ARG A 11 4.77 -11.70 -11.51
C ARG A 11 5.24 -12.97 -12.18
N SER A 12 4.43 -14.01 -12.12
CA SER A 12 4.78 -15.35 -12.65
C SER A 12 6.12 -15.87 -12.11
N GLY A 13 6.35 -15.70 -10.80
CA GLY A 13 7.57 -16.12 -10.11
C GLY A 13 8.83 -15.29 -10.40
N LYS A 14 8.71 -14.23 -11.19
CA LYS A 14 9.82 -13.32 -11.50
C LYS A 14 9.64 -11.99 -10.77
N ALA A 15 10.70 -11.51 -10.14
CA ALA A 15 10.73 -10.17 -9.56
C ALA A 15 10.51 -9.13 -10.68
N ILE A 16 9.65 -8.16 -10.41
CA ILE A 16 9.43 -7.02 -11.30
C ILE A 16 9.97 -5.74 -10.66
N GLU A 17 10.29 -4.76 -11.50
CA GLU A 17 10.72 -3.46 -11.02
C GLU A 17 9.56 -2.75 -10.31
N ASN A 18 9.86 -2.25 -9.11
CA ASN A 18 8.88 -1.50 -8.34
C ASN A 18 8.67 -0.10 -8.93
N PRO A 19 7.46 0.45 -8.88
CA PRO A 19 7.24 1.86 -9.17
C PRO A 19 8.17 2.77 -8.37
N THR A 20 8.75 3.79 -9.00
CA THR A 20 9.70 4.71 -8.36
C THR A 20 9.09 5.49 -7.20
N GLU A 21 7.79 5.78 -7.30
CA GLU A 21 7.01 6.53 -6.31
C GLU A 21 6.34 5.63 -5.25
N MET A 22 6.66 4.32 -5.25
CA MET A 22 6.13 3.40 -4.26
C MET A 22 6.59 3.80 -2.86
N GLN A 23 5.63 3.93 -1.93
CA GLN A 23 5.84 4.36 -0.56
C GLN A 23 5.37 3.29 0.43
N PHE A 24 6.10 3.22 1.55
CA PHE A 24 5.72 2.46 2.74
C PHE A 24 5.82 3.35 3.96
N ASN A 25 5.05 3.02 4.98
CA ASN A 25 5.15 3.72 6.26
C ASN A 25 6.37 3.25 7.05
N TYR A 26 7.05 4.22 7.64
CA TYR A 26 8.19 4.00 8.51
C TYR A 26 8.07 4.79 9.80
N PHE A 27 8.58 4.20 10.87
CA PHE A 27 8.90 4.94 12.08
C PHE A 27 10.33 5.47 11.98
N VAL A 28 10.47 6.78 12.07
CA VAL A 28 11.73 7.50 11.91
C VAL A 28 12.10 8.18 13.23
N GLN A 29 13.09 7.64 13.94
CA GLN A 29 13.59 8.25 15.18
C GLN A 29 14.76 9.19 14.89
N THR A 30 14.70 10.37 15.46
CA THR A 30 15.77 11.35 15.38
C THR A 30 16.85 11.10 16.46
N THR A 31 17.92 11.87 16.39
CA THR A 31 18.98 11.88 17.43
C THR A 31 18.65 12.77 18.63
N GLY A 32 17.52 13.51 18.58
CA GLY A 32 17.06 14.46 19.59
C GLY A 32 16.39 15.69 18.99
N PRO A 33 16.92 16.32 17.93
CA PRO A 33 16.27 17.44 17.24
C PRO A 33 15.03 16.99 16.48
N TYR A 34 14.06 17.91 16.32
CA TYR A 34 12.91 17.73 15.43
C TYR A 34 13.32 17.84 13.96
N ILE A 35 12.61 17.14 13.07
CA ILE A 35 12.69 17.36 11.62
C ILE A 35 12.00 18.70 11.32
N THR A 36 12.68 19.57 10.57
CA THR A 36 12.15 20.91 10.25
C THR A 36 11.13 20.87 9.10
N ASP A 37 10.24 21.86 9.05
CA ASP A 37 9.28 22.03 7.96
C ASP A 37 9.96 22.16 6.59
N ASP A 38 11.16 22.78 6.54
CA ASP A 38 11.96 22.90 5.32
C ASP A 38 12.39 21.52 4.82
N MET A 39 12.86 20.66 5.72
CA MET A 39 13.28 19.30 5.37
C MET A 39 12.09 18.45 4.92
N PHE A 40 10.94 18.55 5.55
CA PHE A 40 9.73 17.87 5.08
C PHE A 40 9.34 18.34 3.68
N ARG A 41 9.45 19.64 3.38
CA ARG A 41 9.19 20.21 2.05
C ARG A 41 10.17 19.70 1.00
N GLU A 42 11.48 19.64 1.33
CA GLU A 42 12.51 19.11 0.45
C GLU A 42 12.29 17.63 0.12
N LEU A 43 11.83 16.84 1.10
CA LEU A 43 11.45 15.44 0.93
C LEU A 43 10.14 15.29 0.17
N GLY A 44 9.30 16.33 0.08
CA GLY A 44 7.97 16.26 -0.52
C GLY A 44 6.91 15.59 0.35
N ILE A 45 7.15 15.50 1.68
CA ILE A 45 6.21 14.95 2.65
C ILE A 45 5.21 16.03 3.06
N SER A 46 3.94 15.78 2.81
CA SER A 46 2.87 16.72 3.11
C SER A 46 2.60 16.83 4.62
N LYS A 47 2.01 17.94 5.07
CA LYS A 47 1.71 18.16 6.49
C LYS A 47 0.79 17.09 7.10
N GLU A 48 -0.16 16.58 6.32
CA GLU A 48 -1.07 15.51 6.77
C GLU A 48 -0.38 14.15 6.94
N ASP A 49 0.80 13.99 6.35
CA ASP A 49 1.60 12.76 6.43
C ASP A 49 2.70 12.83 7.50
N GLN A 50 2.79 13.95 8.25
CA GLN A 50 3.76 14.17 9.31
C GLN A 50 3.15 13.85 10.67
N THR A 51 3.15 12.58 11.08
CA THR A 51 2.64 12.20 12.40
C THR A 51 3.80 12.06 13.38
N LEU A 52 3.82 12.90 14.42
CA LEU A 52 4.78 12.79 15.52
C LEU A 52 4.23 11.83 16.58
N MET A 53 4.86 10.66 16.73
CA MET A 53 4.39 9.59 17.62
C MET A 53 4.73 9.81 19.09
N THR A 54 5.72 10.64 19.37
CA THR A 54 6.17 10.97 20.75
C THR A 54 5.40 12.12 21.39
N ASP A 55 4.40 12.69 20.70
CA ASP A 55 3.62 13.82 21.21
C ASP A 55 2.28 13.36 21.81
N GLY A 56 2.36 12.81 23.03
CA GLY A 56 1.16 12.58 23.88
C GLY A 56 0.23 11.44 23.47
N LEU A 57 0.61 10.58 22.52
CA LEU A 57 -0.25 9.53 21.96
C LEU A 57 -0.20 8.18 22.72
N GLY A 58 0.55 8.09 23.84
CA GLY A 58 0.66 6.84 24.60
C GLY A 58 1.42 5.70 23.88
N TRP A 59 2.20 6.03 22.86
CA TRP A 59 2.94 5.04 22.06
C TRP A 59 4.34 4.72 22.58
N GLU A 60 4.80 5.35 23.67
CA GLU A 60 6.20 5.29 24.11
C GLU A 60 6.67 3.84 24.34
N GLU A 61 5.86 3.02 25.03
CA GLU A 61 6.21 1.63 25.31
C GLU A 61 6.35 0.81 24.02
N ASN A 62 5.39 0.92 23.09
CA ASN A 62 5.44 0.23 21.81
C ASN A 62 6.66 0.64 20.96
N LEU A 63 6.99 1.93 20.96
CA LEU A 63 8.16 2.43 20.23
C LEU A 63 9.45 1.86 20.80
N ILE A 64 9.56 1.79 22.14
CA ILE A 64 10.74 1.20 22.82
C ILE A 64 10.83 -0.31 22.51
N GLU A 65 9.72 -1.05 22.55
CA GLU A 65 9.68 -2.48 22.17
C GLU A 65 10.14 -2.72 20.72
N MET A 66 9.81 -1.81 19.80
CA MET A 66 10.33 -1.82 18.43
C MET A 66 11.81 -1.40 18.34
N GLY A 67 12.44 -1.06 19.48
CA GLY A 67 13.84 -0.64 19.56
C GLY A 67 14.08 0.80 19.08
N LEU A 68 13.07 1.68 19.19
CA LEU A 68 13.16 3.13 19.01
C LEU A 68 13.29 3.79 20.39
N ASP A 69 14.38 3.48 21.07
CA ASP A 69 14.60 3.75 22.50
C ASP A 69 15.57 4.90 22.77
N ARG A 70 16.06 5.56 21.71
CA ARG A 70 16.99 6.68 21.88
C ARG A 70 16.37 7.83 22.65
N ARG A 71 17.14 8.39 23.59
CA ARG A 71 16.72 9.53 24.40
C ARG A 71 17.47 10.81 24.01
N ASP A 72 16.77 11.94 24.16
CA ASP A 72 17.33 13.28 23.96
C ASP A 72 18.24 13.70 25.15
N ALA A 73 18.81 14.88 25.08
CA ALA A 73 19.66 15.42 26.13
C ALA A 73 18.93 15.65 27.48
N GLN A 74 17.63 15.66 27.50
CA GLN A 74 16.76 15.81 28.67
C GLN A 74 16.25 14.44 29.19
N GLY A 75 16.69 13.34 28.59
CA GLY A 75 16.31 11.98 28.99
C GLY A 75 14.91 11.54 28.50
N ARG A 76 14.22 12.35 27.68
CA ARG A 76 12.94 12.02 27.08
C ARG A 76 13.18 11.19 25.82
N LEU A 77 12.18 10.39 25.39
CA LEU A 77 12.28 9.69 24.11
C LEU A 77 12.48 10.71 22.98
N ALA A 78 13.55 10.51 22.20
CA ALA A 78 13.83 11.37 21.04
C ALA A 78 12.66 11.31 20.04
N PRO A 79 12.36 12.41 19.32
CA PRO A 79 11.21 12.45 18.41
C PRO A 79 11.17 11.26 17.45
N VAL A 80 10.02 10.62 17.39
CA VAL A 80 9.70 9.53 16.44
C VAL A 80 8.57 9.99 15.57
N TYR A 81 8.78 9.98 14.26
CA TYR A 81 7.79 10.30 13.26
C TYR A 81 7.29 9.03 12.58
N HIS A 82 6.00 9.00 12.22
CA HIS A 82 5.43 8.00 11.34
C HIS A 82 5.22 8.65 9.97
N LEU A 83 5.97 8.19 8.97
CA LEU A 83 6.09 8.85 7.66
C LEU A 83 5.97 7.86 6.50
N PRO A 84 5.22 8.19 5.43
CA PRO A 84 5.27 7.45 4.17
C PRO A 84 6.55 7.84 3.40
N LEU A 85 7.42 6.89 3.14
CA LEU A 85 8.70 7.14 2.47
C LEU A 85 8.80 6.35 1.17
N THR A 86 9.18 7.03 0.08
CA THR A 86 9.73 6.38 -1.11
C THR A 86 11.16 5.88 -0.81
N LYS A 87 11.69 5.04 -1.70
CA LYS A 87 13.08 4.59 -1.60
C LYS A 87 14.07 5.77 -1.53
N LYS A 88 13.87 6.79 -2.36
CA LYS A 88 14.70 8.00 -2.38
C LYS A 88 14.65 8.77 -1.06
N MET A 89 13.46 8.97 -0.50
CA MET A 89 13.28 9.64 0.80
C MET A 89 13.95 8.85 1.92
N TYR A 90 13.78 7.53 1.93
CA TYR A 90 14.42 6.62 2.89
C TYR A 90 15.95 6.71 2.83
N GLU A 91 16.53 6.67 1.62
CA GLU A 91 17.98 6.79 1.43
C GLU A 91 18.50 8.16 1.88
N THR A 92 17.78 9.23 1.57
CA THR A 92 18.11 10.61 2.00
C THR A 92 18.15 10.72 3.52
N LEU A 93 17.10 10.24 4.19
CA LEU A 93 17.01 10.27 5.67
C LEU A 93 18.07 9.38 6.30
N THR A 94 18.26 8.17 5.81
CA THR A 94 19.27 7.22 6.30
C THR A 94 20.69 7.76 6.14
N GLY A 95 20.96 8.55 5.11
CA GLY A 95 22.23 9.25 4.89
C GLY A 95 22.53 10.35 5.93
N ASN A 96 21.50 10.94 6.54
CA ASN A 96 21.64 12.01 7.51
C ASN A 96 21.82 11.48 8.96
N LYS A 97 22.95 10.86 9.22
CA LYS A 97 23.31 10.27 10.54
C LYS A 97 23.37 11.28 11.69
N LYS A 98 23.50 12.59 11.39
CA LYS A 98 23.49 13.63 12.42
C LYS A 98 22.10 13.87 12.98
N LEU A 99 21.06 13.71 12.16
CA LEU A 99 19.68 13.95 12.53
C LEU A 99 18.91 12.64 12.80
N ILE A 100 19.16 11.60 12.02
CA ILE A 100 18.38 10.35 12.08
C ILE A 100 19.17 9.27 12.82
N SER A 101 18.57 8.77 13.87
CA SER A 101 19.09 7.67 14.69
C SER A 101 18.74 6.31 14.10
N LYS A 102 17.46 6.09 13.82
CA LYS A 102 16.94 4.79 13.37
C LYS A 102 15.71 4.96 12.50
N ILE A 103 15.56 4.08 11.52
CA ILE A 103 14.35 3.98 10.69
C ILE A 103 13.91 2.52 10.69
N ILE A 104 12.65 2.27 10.99
CA ILE A 104 12.02 0.94 11.00
C ILE A 104 10.79 0.98 10.12
N ILE A 105 10.60 -0.03 9.28
CA ILE A 105 9.34 -0.17 8.52
C ILE A 105 8.20 -0.49 9.47
N GLU A 106 7.01 0.04 9.18
CA GLU A 106 5.80 -0.29 9.94
C GLU A 106 5.53 -1.80 9.88
N PRO A 107 5.36 -2.48 11.03
CA PRO A 107 5.04 -3.90 11.06
C PRO A 107 3.74 -4.22 10.32
N GLY A 108 3.71 -5.31 9.56
CA GLY A 108 2.55 -5.74 8.78
C GLY A 108 1.31 -6.04 9.62
N GLU A 109 1.50 -6.35 10.89
CA GLU A 109 0.45 -6.62 11.88
C GLU A 109 -0.53 -5.45 12.08
N PHE A 110 -0.09 -4.22 11.82
CA PHE A 110 -0.95 -3.03 11.89
C PHE A 110 -1.91 -2.89 10.68
N SER A 111 -1.83 -3.78 9.69
CA SER A 111 -2.60 -3.64 8.44
C SER A 111 -4.08 -3.99 8.54
N GLY A 112 -4.53 -4.61 9.64
CA GLY A 112 -5.90 -5.12 9.76
C GLY A 112 -6.18 -6.32 8.84
N GLN A 113 -7.46 -6.62 8.64
CA GLN A 113 -7.88 -7.75 7.82
C GLN A 113 -7.75 -7.43 6.32
N MET A 114 -7.18 -8.40 5.58
CA MET A 114 -6.99 -8.32 4.14
C MET A 114 -7.98 -9.23 3.40
N TYR A 115 -8.22 -8.92 2.12
CA TYR A 115 -9.00 -9.78 1.24
C TYR A 115 -8.22 -11.08 0.89
N PRO A 116 -8.87 -12.24 0.81
CA PRO A 116 -10.23 -12.51 1.22
C PRO A 116 -10.36 -12.56 2.74
N LEU A 117 -11.47 -12.05 3.27
CA LEU A 117 -11.73 -12.04 4.71
C LEU A 117 -12.03 -13.46 5.20
N ASN A 118 -11.02 -14.28 5.35
CA ASN A 118 -11.14 -15.66 5.82
C ASN A 118 -10.02 -16.03 6.82
N LEU A 119 -10.14 -17.21 7.43
CA LEU A 119 -9.17 -17.71 8.40
C LEU A 119 -8.02 -18.52 7.78
N TYR A 120 -8.06 -18.78 6.48
CA TYR A 120 -7.12 -19.67 5.79
C TYR A 120 -5.91 -18.94 5.26
N THR A 121 -6.11 -17.76 4.67
CA THR A 121 -5.01 -16.93 4.20
C THR A 121 -4.42 -16.14 5.38
N LYS A 122 -3.13 -16.31 5.62
CA LYS A 122 -2.38 -15.52 6.60
C LYS A 122 -1.69 -14.33 5.91
N TRP A 123 -2.40 -13.72 4.96
CA TRP A 123 -1.85 -12.58 4.23
C TRP A 123 -1.95 -11.30 5.07
N ASP A 124 -0.89 -10.56 5.06
CA ASP A 124 -0.83 -9.20 5.59
C ASP A 124 -0.46 -8.21 4.47
N ARG A 125 -0.42 -6.93 4.80
CA ARG A 125 -0.15 -5.87 3.84
C ARG A 125 1.21 -6.01 3.15
N ASN A 126 2.20 -6.57 3.86
CA ASN A 126 3.57 -6.73 3.40
C ASN A 126 3.83 -8.10 2.76
N ASN A 127 3.06 -9.13 3.17
CA ASN A 127 3.18 -10.51 2.70
C ASN A 127 1.85 -10.98 2.11
N TYR A 128 1.58 -10.61 0.86
CA TYR A 128 0.31 -10.84 0.19
C TYR A 128 0.48 -11.79 -1.01
N GLY A 129 -0.39 -12.79 -1.12
CA GLY A 129 -0.40 -13.75 -2.21
C GLY A 129 0.38 -15.05 -1.94
N PRO A 130 0.64 -15.84 -2.97
CA PRO A 130 0.38 -15.56 -4.38
C PRO A 130 -1.11 -15.57 -4.74
N ILE A 131 -1.51 -14.69 -5.67
CA ILE A 131 -2.87 -14.61 -6.19
C ILE A 131 -2.85 -14.76 -7.71
N TRP A 132 -3.73 -15.63 -8.23
CA TRP A 132 -3.94 -15.76 -9.66
C TRP A 132 -5.02 -14.80 -10.12
N ILE A 133 -4.73 -13.97 -11.11
CA ILE A 133 -5.65 -12.96 -11.63
C ILE A 133 -6.38 -13.52 -12.83
N PRO A 134 -7.73 -13.64 -12.78
CA PRO A 134 -8.52 -14.20 -13.87
C PRO A 134 -8.44 -13.36 -15.15
N ALA A 135 -8.46 -14.04 -16.28
CA ALA A 135 -8.66 -13.44 -17.60
C ALA A 135 -9.90 -14.03 -18.26
N LYS A 136 -10.50 -13.30 -19.17
CA LYS A 136 -11.64 -13.76 -19.97
C LYS A 136 -11.33 -15.07 -20.67
N GLY A 137 -12.23 -16.06 -20.50
CA GLY A 137 -12.09 -17.40 -21.06
C GLY A 137 -11.13 -18.32 -20.29
N ALA A 138 -10.46 -17.82 -19.26
CA ALA A 138 -9.59 -18.66 -18.43
C ALA A 138 -10.42 -19.46 -17.42
N THR A 139 -10.05 -20.72 -17.23
CA THR A 139 -10.73 -21.65 -16.31
C THR A 139 -9.87 -21.93 -15.10
N ILE A 140 -10.46 -21.90 -13.93
CA ILE A 140 -9.83 -22.30 -12.67
C ILE A 140 -10.55 -23.51 -12.08
N LYS A 141 -9.80 -24.42 -11.47
CA LYS A 141 -10.38 -25.43 -10.61
C LYS A 141 -10.77 -24.80 -9.28
N LEU A 142 -12.04 -24.96 -8.88
CA LEU A 142 -12.56 -24.47 -7.61
C LEU A 142 -12.30 -25.48 -6.49
N THR A 143 -11.87 -24.95 -5.35
CA THR A 143 -11.70 -25.68 -4.11
C THR A 143 -12.24 -24.84 -2.95
N GLU A 144 -12.49 -25.45 -1.81
CA GLU A 144 -12.91 -24.70 -0.60
C GLU A 144 -11.86 -23.65 -0.20
N ASP A 145 -10.57 -23.93 -0.43
CA ASP A 145 -9.48 -23.01 -0.06
C ASP A 145 -9.44 -21.78 -0.97
N ASN A 146 -9.69 -21.91 -2.28
CA ASN A 146 -9.59 -20.81 -3.22
C ASN A 146 -10.95 -20.12 -3.50
N LEU A 147 -12.05 -20.74 -3.12
CA LEU A 147 -13.38 -20.19 -3.34
C LEU A 147 -13.55 -18.78 -2.75
N PRO A 148 -13.13 -18.50 -1.52
CA PRO A 148 -13.25 -17.15 -0.94
C PRO A 148 -12.52 -16.06 -1.75
N ILE A 149 -11.49 -16.44 -2.52
CA ILE A 149 -10.74 -15.50 -3.39
C ILE A 149 -11.57 -15.14 -4.61
N TYR A 150 -12.34 -16.09 -5.18
CA TYR A 150 -13.02 -15.91 -6.48
C TYR A 150 -14.53 -15.77 -6.38
N GLU A 151 -15.13 -16.06 -5.22
CA GLU A 151 -16.57 -15.98 -4.99
C GLU A 151 -17.18 -14.64 -5.46
N ARG A 152 -16.51 -13.53 -5.10
CA ARG A 152 -16.99 -12.19 -5.49
C ARG A 152 -17.00 -12.00 -7.01
N CYS A 153 -16.01 -12.54 -7.72
CA CYS A 153 -15.97 -12.51 -9.17
C CYS A 153 -17.15 -13.29 -9.76
N ILE A 154 -17.39 -14.48 -9.25
CA ILE A 154 -18.45 -15.39 -9.74
C ILE A 154 -19.85 -14.84 -9.45
N VAL A 155 -20.08 -14.41 -8.22
CA VAL A 155 -21.41 -14.01 -7.75
C VAL A 155 -21.71 -12.56 -8.06
N ALA A 156 -20.88 -11.63 -7.54
CA ALA A 156 -21.21 -10.20 -7.60
C ALA A 156 -20.94 -9.57 -8.96
N TYR A 157 -19.87 -9.98 -9.64
CA TYR A 157 -19.50 -9.36 -10.91
C TYR A 157 -20.05 -10.11 -12.12
N GLU A 158 -20.14 -11.44 -12.08
CA GLU A 158 -20.68 -12.22 -13.20
C GLU A 158 -22.11 -12.73 -12.98
N GLY A 159 -22.75 -12.34 -11.85
CA GLY A 159 -24.18 -12.53 -11.60
C GLY A 159 -24.61 -13.97 -11.38
N ASN A 160 -23.72 -14.87 -11.05
CA ASN A 160 -24.05 -16.27 -10.84
C ASN A 160 -24.54 -16.54 -9.41
N LYS A 161 -25.35 -17.58 -9.25
CA LYS A 161 -25.72 -18.12 -7.94
C LYS A 161 -24.71 -19.20 -7.56
N LEU A 162 -24.03 -19.04 -6.43
CA LEU A 162 -23.05 -19.99 -5.91
C LEU A 162 -23.57 -20.60 -4.60
N GLU A 163 -23.52 -21.91 -4.49
CA GLU A 163 -23.88 -22.66 -3.29
C GLU A 163 -22.80 -23.69 -2.99
N VAL A 164 -22.40 -23.79 -1.71
CA VAL A 164 -21.54 -24.86 -1.22
C VAL A 164 -22.39 -25.82 -0.44
N LYS A 165 -22.40 -27.12 -0.82
CA LYS A 165 -23.13 -28.20 -0.16
C LYS A 165 -22.14 -29.25 0.34
N GLU A 166 -22.61 -30.17 1.16
CA GLU A 166 -21.79 -31.25 1.71
C GLU A 166 -21.04 -32.08 0.63
N ASP A 167 -21.64 -32.17 -0.55
CA ASP A 167 -21.12 -32.98 -1.67
C ASP A 167 -20.37 -32.16 -2.74
N GLY A 168 -20.23 -30.83 -2.59
CA GLY A 168 -19.44 -29.99 -3.48
C GLY A 168 -20.01 -28.59 -3.78
N ILE A 169 -19.41 -27.95 -4.75
CA ILE A 169 -19.74 -26.57 -5.19
C ILE A 169 -20.76 -26.63 -6.31
N TYR A 170 -21.76 -25.75 -6.25
CA TYR A 170 -22.81 -25.59 -7.23
C TYR A 170 -22.84 -24.17 -7.78
N ILE A 171 -22.87 -24.02 -9.10
CA ILE A 171 -23.04 -22.72 -9.78
C ILE A 171 -24.31 -22.81 -10.64
N ASN A 172 -25.26 -21.89 -10.40
CA ASN A 172 -26.57 -21.85 -11.05
C ASN A 172 -27.38 -23.18 -10.95
N GLY A 173 -27.15 -23.92 -9.86
CA GLY A 173 -27.80 -25.20 -9.58
C GLY A 173 -27.09 -26.42 -10.17
N GLU A 174 -26.04 -26.26 -10.96
CA GLU A 174 -25.22 -27.33 -11.52
C GLU A 174 -23.98 -27.57 -10.67
N LYS A 175 -23.72 -28.84 -10.33
CA LYS A 175 -22.52 -29.25 -9.61
C LYS A 175 -21.29 -29.09 -10.51
N THR A 176 -20.27 -28.40 -10.01
CA THR A 176 -19.03 -28.16 -10.76
C THR A 176 -17.82 -28.11 -9.83
N ASP A 177 -16.65 -28.44 -10.36
CA ASP A 177 -15.35 -28.27 -9.70
C ASP A 177 -14.48 -27.20 -10.38
N SER A 178 -15.06 -26.46 -11.34
CA SER A 178 -14.32 -25.47 -12.10
C SER A 178 -15.22 -24.31 -12.51
N TYR A 179 -14.58 -23.16 -12.82
CA TYR A 179 -15.27 -21.99 -13.32
C TYR A 179 -14.47 -21.32 -14.44
N THR A 180 -15.15 -20.92 -15.50
CA THR A 180 -14.59 -20.15 -16.63
C THR A 180 -15.05 -18.71 -16.54
N PHE A 181 -14.12 -17.77 -16.44
CA PHE A 181 -14.44 -16.35 -16.29
C PHE A 181 -14.88 -15.71 -17.61
N ASN A 182 -15.88 -14.85 -17.55
CA ASN A 182 -16.48 -14.20 -18.72
C ASN A 182 -15.86 -12.83 -19.02
N MET A 183 -15.05 -12.26 -18.12
CA MET A 183 -14.38 -10.96 -18.30
C MET A 183 -12.96 -10.98 -17.77
N ASP A 184 -12.17 -9.96 -18.12
CA ASP A 184 -10.85 -9.73 -17.56
C ASP A 184 -10.95 -9.09 -16.17
N TYR A 185 -10.00 -9.44 -15.31
CA TYR A 185 -9.88 -8.88 -13.98
C TYR A 185 -8.53 -8.23 -13.77
N TYR A 186 -8.49 -7.23 -12.91
CA TYR A 186 -7.30 -6.50 -12.57
C TYR A 186 -7.06 -6.54 -11.06
N TRP A 187 -5.79 -6.47 -10.70
CA TRP A 187 -5.36 -6.29 -9.31
C TRP A 187 -4.69 -4.93 -9.17
N MET A 188 -5.40 -4.00 -8.57
CA MET A 188 -4.97 -2.61 -8.43
C MET A 188 -4.30 -2.42 -7.08
N MET A 189 -3.11 -1.80 -7.08
CA MET A 189 -2.39 -1.48 -5.86
C MET A 189 -1.93 -0.03 -5.92
N GLY A 190 -2.30 0.77 -4.90
CA GLY A 190 -1.85 2.15 -4.80
C GLY A 190 -0.35 2.26 -4.50
N ASP A 191 0.31 3.28 -5.03
CA ASP A 191 1.74 3.49 -4.81
C ASP A 191 2.07 3.76 -3.34
N ASN A 192 1.21 4.51 -2.61
CA ASN A 192 1.29 4.56 -1.16
C ASN A 192 0.70 3.29 -0.57
N ARG A 193 1.55 2.28 -0.38
CA ARG A 193 1.18 0.91 -0.01
C ARG A 193 0.39 0.83 1.29
N ASP A 194 0.71 1.67 2.24
CA ASP A 194 0.16 1.61 3.59
C ASP A 194 -1.03 2.57 3.79
N LYS A 195 -1.24 3.50 2.87
CA LYS A 195 -2.34 4.48 2.88
C LYS A 195 -3.24 4.34 1.65
N SER A 196 -3.41 3.11 1.15
CA SER A 196 -4.26 2.80 0.00
C SER A 196 -5.30 1.76 0.35
N ALA A 197 -6.58 2.12 0.20
CA ALA A 197 -7.68 1.16 0.21
C ALA A 197 -7.81 0.55 -1.20
N ASP A 198 -7.02 -0.47 -1.50
CA ASP A 198 -6.89 -1.08 -2.83
C ASP A 198 -7.30 -2.56 -2.87
N SER A 199 -6.97 -3.29 -3.94
CA SER A 199 -7.37 -4.67 -4.14
C SER A 199 -6.98 -5.60 -2.99
N ARG A 200 -5.98 -5.27 -2.20
CA ARG A 200 -5.62 -6.04 -1.00
C ARG A 200 -6.73 -6.03 0.06
N TYR A 201 -7.65 -5.06 0.02
CA TYR A 201 -8.76 -4.92 0.96
C TYR A 201 -10.10 -5.34 0.37
N TRP A 202 -10.35 -5.09 -0.92
CA TRP A 202 -11.65 -5.33 -1.53
C TRP A 202 -11.64 -6.30 -2.72
N GLY A 203 -10.47 -6.81 -3.14
CA GLY A 203 -10.33 -7.86 -4.15
C GLY A 203 -10.18 -7.34 -5.57
N PHE A 204 -10.63 -8.14 -6.53
CA PHE A 204 -10.47 -7.88 -7.96
C PHE A 204 -11.30 -6.71 -8.47
N VAL A 205 -10.79 -6.05 -9.53
CA VAL A 205 -11.52 -5.06 -10.34
C VAL A 205 -11.89 -5.72 -11.65
N PRO A 206 -13.18 -5.91 -11.97
CA PRO A 206 -13.60 -6.40 -13.28
C PRO A 206 -13.42 -5.32 -14.36
N GLU A 207 -13.23 -5.73 -15.61
CA GLU A 207 -12.92 -4.81 -16.72
C GLU A 207 -13.97 -3.71 -16.93
N ASP A 208 -15.25 -4.01 -16.68
CA ASP A 208 -16.36 -3.08 -16.82
C ASP A 208 -16.43 -1.99 -15.73
N HIS A 209 -15.62 -2.13 -14.65
CA HIS A 209 -15.46 -1.12 -13.61
C HIS A 209 -14.27 -0.18 -13.89
N VAL A 210 -13.48 -0.43 -14.93
CA VAL A 210 -12.36 0.43 -15.33
C VAL A 210 -12.91 1.61 -16.12
N VAL A 211 -13.00 2.78 -15.47
CA VAL A 211 -13.54 4.01 -16.07
C VAL A 211 -12.58 4.60 -17.11
N GLY A 212 -11.27 4.51 -16.89
CA GLY A 212 -10.28 5.01 -17.81
C GLY A 212 -8.92 5.28 -17.17
N LYS A 213 -7.96 5.66 -18.00
CA LYS A 213 -6.61 6.08 -17.59
C LYS A 213 -6.47 7.59 -17.76
N PRO A 214 -6.02 8.33 -16.73
CA PRO A 214 -5.71 9.74 -16.92
C PRO A 214 -4.54 9.90 -17.89
N ILE A 215 -4.66 10.84 -18.83
CA ILE A 215 -3.66 11.03 -19.88
C ILE A 215 -2.82 12.28 -19.62
N VAL A 216 -3.47 13.37 -19.16
CA VAL A 216 -2.82 14.67 -18.99
C VAL A 216 -3.21 15.32 -17.67
N VAL A 217 -2.26 15.97 -17.02
CA VAL A 217 -2.54 16.83 -15.87
C VAL A 217 -2.76 18.25 -16.38
N TRP A 218 -3.98 18.72 -16.35
CA TRP A 218 -4.31 20.05 -16.81
C TRP A 218 -4.16 21.13 -15.73
N LEU A 219 -4.32 20.76 -14.45
CA LEU A 219 -4.12 21.63 -13.28
C LEU A 219 -3.51 20.83 -12.13
N SER A 220 -2.51 21.40 -11.47
CA SER A 220 -1.92 20.84 -10.26
C SER A 220 -1.75 21.89 -9.19
N LEU A 221 -2.39 21.65 -8.04
CA LEU A 221 -2.36 22.56 -6.88
C LEU A 221 -1.60 21.89 -5.73
N ASP A 222 -0.82 22.69 -5.00
CA ASP A 222 -0.22 22.29 -3.73
C ASP A 222 -1.21 22.60 -2.60
N LYS A 223 -1.64 21.57 -1.84
CA LYS A 223 -2.62 21.74 -0.76
C LYS A 223 -2.05 22.48 0.44
N ASP A 224 -0.73 22.40 0.65
CA ASP A 224 -0.01 22.96 1.80
C ASP A 224 0.44 24.40 1.59
N ARG A 225 0.19 24.97 0.39
CA ARG A 225 0.60 26.33 0.01
C ARG A 225 -0.57 27.28 -0.21
N ASN A 226 -0.34 28.55 0.07
CA ASN A 226 -1.28 29.64 -0.22
C ASN A 226 -1.16 30.12 -1.67
N TRP A 227 -2.19 30.82 -2.16
CA TRP A 227 -2.24 31.34 -3.53
C TRP A 227 -1.01 32.19 -3.91
N PHE A 228 -0.48 32.96 -2.95
CA PHE A 228 0.66 33.84 -3.13
C PHE A 228 2.02 33.16 -2.84
N ASP A 229 2.01 31.90 -2.37
CA ASP A 229 3.20 31.15 -1.99
C ASP A 229 3.36 29.85 -2.80
N GLY A 230 3.08 29.93 -4.10
CA GLY A 230 3.33 28.82 -5.03
C GLY A 230 2.32 27.68 -4.97
N LYS A 231 1.04 27.98 -4.72
CA LYS A 231 -0.05 27.00 -4.74
C LYS A 231 -0.16 26.27 -6.08
N ILE A 232 0.13 26.95 -7.19
CA ILE A 232 0.07 26.36 -8.52
C ILE A 232 1.41 25.69 -8.84
N ARG A 233 1.38 24.38 -9.09
CA ARG A 233 2.56 23.60 -9.50
C ARG A 233 2.72 23.70 -11.02
N TRP A 234 3.23 24.84 -11.50
CA TRP A 234 3.39 25.12 -12.93
C TRP A 234 4.18 24.06 -13.67
N ASN A 235 5.15 23.43 -13.00
CA ASN A 235 5.98 22.36 -13.56
C ASN A 235 5.22 21.06 -13.86
N ARG A 236 3.96 20.93 -13.43
CA ARG A 236 3.11 19.73 -13.64
C ARG A 236 1.91 20.00 -14.54
N ILE A 237 1.63 21.26 -14.90
CA ILE A 237 0.48 21.63 -15.72
C ILE A 237 0.75 21.26 -17.19
N PHE A 238 -0.28 20.76 -17.89
CA PHE A 238 -0.25 20.28 -19.27
C PHE A 238 0.82 19.20 -19.55
N LYS A 239 1.19 18.44 -18.55
CA LYS A 239 2.09 17.29 -18.72
C LYS A 239 1.33 16.00 -18.91
N TRP A 240 1.85 15.14 -19.75
CA TRP A 240 1.40 13.77 -19.85
C TRP A 240 1.66 13.03 -18.53
N VAL A 241 0.66 12.27 -18.05
CA VAL A 241 0.76 11.55 -16.76
C VAL A 241 1.96 10.60 -16.76
N ASP A 242 2.21 9.91 -17.85
CA ASP A 242 3.35 8.98 -17.99
C ASP A 242 4.72 9.67 -17.97
N GLY A 243 4.79 11.00 -18.11
CA GLY A 243 6.01 11.81 -18.07
C GLY A 243 6.22 12.59 -16.76
N ILE A 244 5.32 12.43 -15.79
CA ILE A 244 5.46 13.08 -14.48
C ILE A 244 6.24 12.11 -13.58
N LYS A 245 7.48 12.51 -13.29
CA LYS A 245 8.34 11.83 -12.29
C LYS A 245 8.46 12.70 -11.06
#